data_085076e01a6d19bb2052a95c54b0da7f
#
_entry.id   085076e01a6d19bb2052a95c54b0da7f
#
_cell.length_a   1.000
_cell.length_b   1.000
_cell.length_c   1.000
_cell.angle_alpha   90.00
_cell.angle_beta   90.00
_cell.angle_gamma   90.00
#
_symmetry.space_group_name_H-M   'P 1'
#
loop_
_entity.id
_entity.type
_entity.pdbx_description
1 polymer ?
#
loop_
_entity_poly.entity_id
_entity_poly.type
_entity_poly.pdbx_seq_one_letter_code
_entity_poly.pdbx_strand_id
1 'polypeptide(L)'
;MKPLEDHFPRQDLAIADKMNQHIKVVFSKTIQKSIWHRSVFVTGDPKEEIKRLKEQEGKDMILFGSARLASTFILSGIVDEYHLWIHPVILGSGKPIFNDLQKRMKLKLKDSVSFESGVVANYYSQF
;
A
#
# COMPACT_ATOMS: atom_id res chain seq x y z
N MET A 1 -8.71 6.82 -15.51
CA MET A 1 -7.60 7.30 -14.65
C MET A 1 -6.45 7.64 -15.57
N LYS A 2 -5.88 8.84 -15.45
CA LYS A 2 -4.71 9.23 -16.25
C LYS A 2 -3.45 8.49 -15.78
N PRO A 3 -2.44 8.30 -16.64
CA PRO A 3 -1.15 7.79 -16.24
C PRO A 3 -0.53 8.59 -15.09
N LEU A 4 0.31 7.96 -14.29
CA LEU A 4 0.90 8.60 -13.11
C LEU A 4 1.82 9.76 -13.48
N GLU A 5 2.52 9.67 -14.61
CA GLU A 5 3.39 10.74 -15.11
C GLU A 5 2.67 12.07 -15.33
N ASP A 6 1.34 12.06 -15.56
CA ASP A 6 0.54 13.28 -15.70
C ASP A 6 0.28 13.99 -14.35
N HIS A 7 0.59 13.33 -13.24
CA HIS A 7 0.31 13.82 -11.89
C HIS A 7 1.56 14.20 -11.09
N PHE A 8 2.74 13.83 -11.56
CA PHE A 8 4.01 14.08 -10.86
C PHE A 8 4.90 15.06 -11.61
N PRO A 9 5.68 15.89 -10.90
CA PRO A 9 6.74 16.67 -11.51
C PRO A 9 7.75 15.79 -12.25
N ARG A 10 8.48 16.36 -13.22
CA ARG A 10 9.46 15.59 -14.03
C ARG A 10 10.54 14.88 -13.20
N GLN A 11 10.91 15.43 -12.08
CA GLN A 11 11.87 14.80 -11.15
C GLN A 11 11.38 13.49 -10.52
N ASP A 12 10.07 13.27 -10.52
CA ASP A 12 9.44 12.07 -9.95
C ASP A 12 9.10 11.02 -11.01
N LEU A 13 9.47 11.24 -12.27
CA LEU A 13 9.16 10.34 -13.38
C LEU A 13 9.70 8.92 -13.16
N ALA A 14 10.87 8.77 -12.51
CA ALA A 14 11.42 7.46 -12.20
C ALA A 14 10.50 6.61 -11.30
N ILE A 15 9.80 7.23 -10.36
CA ILE A 15 8.79 6.58 -9.51
C ILE A 15 7.54 6.28 -10.35
N ALA A 16 7.08 7.24 -11.13
CA ALA A 16 5.92 7.09 -12.00
C ALA A 16 6.13 5.97 -13.03
N ASP A 17 7.30 5.88 -13.65
CA ASP A 17 7.69 4.82 -14.59
C ASP A 17 7.64 3.45 -13.93
N LYS A 18 8.22 3.30 -12.74
CA LYS A 18 8.14 2.04 -11.97
C LYS A 18 6.70 1.65 -11.68
N MET A 19 5.89 2.59 -11.18
CA MET A 19 4.47 2.36 -10.90
C MET A 19 3.69 1.96 -12.15
N ASN A 20 3.98 2.56 -13.30
CA ASN A 20 3.34 2.24 -14.58
C ASN A 20 3.75 0.85 -15.10
N GLN A 21 5.00 0.44 -14.89
CA GLN A 21 5.53 -0.85 -15.34
C GLN A 21 5.05 -2.04 -14.50
N HIS A 22 4.75 -1.84 -13.21
CA HIS A 22 4.28 -2.91 -12.35
C HIS A 22 2.84 -3.34 -12.70
N ILE A 23 2.52 -4.60 -12.43
CA ILE A 23 1.15 -5.10 -12.44
C ILE A 23 0.41 -4.47 -11.26
N LYS A 24 -0.76 -3.90 -11.54
CA LYS A 24 -1.64 -3.31 -10.54
C LYS A 24 -2.83 -4.20 -10.33
N VAL A 25 -2.95 -4.79 -9.15
CA VAL A 25 -4.14 -5.55 -8.76
C VAL A 25 -5.14 -4.57 -8.14
N VAL A 26 -6.29 -4.43 -8.77
CA VAL A 26 -7.33 -3.46 -8.40
C VAL A 26 -8.56 -4.22 -7.90
N PHE A 27 -8.88 -4.05 -6.64
CA PHE A 27 -10.09 -4.61 -6.03
C PHE A 27 -11.26 -3.65 -6.22
N SER A 28 -12.22 -4.04 -7.06
CA SER A 28 -13.41 -3.23 -7.34
C SER A 28 -14.59 -4.10 -7.76
N LYS A 29 -15.76 -3.80 -7.20
CA LYS A 29 -17.02 -4.45 -7.61
C LYS A 29 -17.72 -3.74 -8.77
N THR A 30 -17.34 -2.50 -9.05
CA THR A 30 -18.03 -1.63 -10.00
C THR A 30 -17.17 -1.25 -11.21
N ILE A 31 -15.86 -1.08 -11.00
CA ILE A 31 -14.90 -0.70 -12.04
C ILE A 31 -14.19 -1.96 -12.53
N GLN A 32 -14.29 -2.26 -13.81
CA GLN A 32 -13.67 -3.43 -14.43
C GLN A 32 -12.68 -3.07 -15.55
N LYS A 33 -12.55 -1.78 -15.86
CA LYS A 33 -11.65 -1.29 -16.91
C LYS A 33 -10.97 -0.01 -16.46
N SER A 34 -9.71 0.15 -16.84
CA SER A 34 -8.92 1.37 -16.65
C SER A 34 -8.04 1.57 -17.87
N ILE A 35 -7.75 2.83 -18.17
CA ILE A 35 -6.72 3.21 -19.15
C ILE A 35 -5.29 3.00 -18.60
N TRP A 36 -5.16 2.76 -17.29
CA TRP A 36 -3.85 2.53 -16.69
C TRP A 36 -3.34 1.13 -17.06
N HIS A 37 -2.26 1.10 -17.79
CA HIS A 37 -1.65 -0.13 -18.29
C HIS A 37 -1.37 -1.14 -17.19
N ARG A 38 -1.46 -2.44 -17.52
CA ARG A 38 -1.16 -3.56 -16.63
C ARG A 38 -2.01 -3.58 -15.35
N SER A 39 -3.27 -3.12 -15.44
CA SER A 39 -4.24 -3.23 -14.36
C SER A 39 -5.05 -4.52 -14.51
N VAL A 40 -5.07 -5.31 -13.44
CA VAL A 40 -5.88 -6.53 -13.31
C VAL A 40 -6.98 -6.25 -12.29
N PHE A 41 -8.23 -6.46 -12.68
CA PHE A 41 -9.38 -6.19 -11.82
C PHE A 41 -9.87 -7.47 -11.17
N VAL A 42 -10.05 -7.41 -9.86
CA VAL A 42 -10.55 -8.50 -9.04
C VAL A 42 -11.86 -8.05 -8.37
N THR A 43 -12.90 -8.85 -8.56
CA THR A 43 -14.24 -8.61 -7.97
C THR A 43 -14.52 -9.46 -6.75
N GLY A 44 -13.69 -10.49 -6.51
CA GLY A 44 -13.80 -11.42 -5.38
C GLY A 44 -13.37 -10.83 -4.04
N ASP A 45 -13.27 -11.70 -3.03
CA ASP A 45 -12.78 -11.32 -1.71
C ASP A 45 -11.29 -10.94 -1.80
N PRO A 46 -10.93 -9.73 -1.40
CA PRO A 46 -9.53 -9.28 -1.45
C PRO A 46 -8.57 -10.17 -0.64
N LYS A 47 -9.02 -10.73 0.47
CA LYS A 47 -8.19 -11.57 1.34
C LYS A 47 -7.83 -12.90 0.66
N GLU A 48 -8.81 -13.54 0.06
CA GLU A 48 -8.60 -14.81 -0.65
C GLU A 48 -7.72 -14.61 -1.88
N GLU A 49 -7.91 -13.51 -2.61
CA GLU A 49 -7.07 -13.20 -3.75
C GLU A 49 -5.61 -12.93 -3.37
N ILE A 50 -5.34 -12.19 -2.30
CA ILE A 50 -3.96 -11.96 -1.83
C ILE A 50 -3.31 -13.26 -1.35
N LYS A 51 -4.05 -14.13 -0.65
CA LYS A 51 -3.52 -15.46 -0.28
C LYS A 51 -3.11 -16.25 -1.52
N ARG A 52 -3.99 -16.32 -2.51
CA ARG A 52 -3.71 -17.01 -3.78
C ARG A 52 -2.49 -16.41 -4.51
N LEU A 53 -2.34 -15.10 -4.51
CA LEU A 53 -1.19 -14.43 -5.12
C LEU A 53 0.11 -14.71 -4.35
N LYS A 54 0.06 -14.81 -3.02
CA LYS A 54 1.21 -15.16 -2.18
C LYS A 54 1.72 -16.61 -2.39
N GLU A 55 0.85 -17.51 -2.84
CA GLU A 55 1.22 -18.90 -3.16
C GLU A 55 1.96 -19.02 -4.50
N GLN A 56 1.94 -18.00 -5.33
CA GLN A 56 2.63 -17.98 -6.62
C GLN A 56 4.08 -17.55 -6.46
N GLU A 57 4.96 -18.08 -7.30
CA GLU A 57 6.30 -17.58 -7.42
C GLU A 57 6.27 -16.13 -7.93
N GLY A 58 7.02 -15.24 -7.28
CA GLY A 58 7.04 -13.83 -7.64
C GLY A 58 7.89 -12.99 -6.71
N LYS A 59 7.78 -11.68 -6.89
CA LYS A 59 8.39 -10.66 -6.03
C LYS A 59 7.37 -10.14 -5.03
N ASP A 60 7.83 -9.26 -4.15
CA ASP A 60 7.02 -8.61 -3.14
C ASP A 60 5.85 -7.85 -3.75
N MET A 61 4.74 -7.81 -3.02
CA MET A 61 3.57 -7.02 -3.34
C MET A 61 3.53 -5.80 -2.41
N ILE A 62 3.26 -4.62 -2.98
CA ILE A 62 3.18 -3.38 -2.22
C ILE A 62 1.76 -2.83 -2.29
N LEU A 63 1.19 -2.47 -1.15
CA LEU A 63 -0.06 -1.76 -1.05
C LEU A 63 0.18 -0.27 -0.74
N PHE A 64 -0.08 0.59 -1.72
CA PHE A 64 0.02 2.06 -1.56
C PHE A 64 -1.28 2.74 -1.07
N GLY A 65 -2.28 2.01 -0.72
CA GLY A 65 -3.61 2.49 -0.32
C GLY A 65 -4.70 1.68 -1.04
N SER A 66 -5.95 1.85 -0.75
CA SER A 66 -6.56 2.85 0.14
C SER A 66 -6.47 2.43 1.62
N ALA A 67 -6.69 3.37 2.54
CA ALA A 67 -6.72 3.08 3.98
C ALA A 67 -7.75 1.97 4.31
N ARG A 68 -8.89 1.93 3.63
CA ARG A 68 -9.91 0.89 3.80
C ARG A 68 -9.41 -0.50 3.40
N LEU A 69 -8.71 -0.63 2.28
CA LEU A 69 -8.14 -1.89 1.84
C LEU A 69 -6.99 -2.31 2.77
N ALA A 70 -6.15 -1.36 3.18
CA ALA A 70 -5.09 -1.59 4.14
C ALA A 70 -5.64 -2.13 5.47
N SER A 71 -6.68 -1.50 6.04
CA SER A 71 -7.34 -1.99 7.25
C SER A 71 -7.85 -3.43 7.08
N THR A 72 -8.45 -3.76 5.94
CA THR A 72 -8.93 -5.12 5.65
C THR A 72 -7.79 -6.15 5.70
N PHE A 73 -6.64 -5.82 5.12
CA PHE A 73 -5.48 -6.72 5.10
C PHE A 73 -4.78 -6.80 6.46
N ILE A 74 -4.68 -5.69 7.17
CA ILE A 74 -4.13 -5.63 8.53
C ILE A 74 -4.97 -6.51 9.48
N LEU A 75 -6.29 -6.34 9.46
CA LEU A 75 -7.22 -7.14 10.28
C LEU A 75 -7.14 -8.63 9.98
N SER A 76 -6.85 -9.01 8.74
CA SER A 76 -6.72 -10.42 8.35
C SER A 76 -5.33 -11.01 8.62
N GLY A 77 -4.37 -10.21 9.08
CA GLY A 77 -3.02 -10.67 9.42
C GLY A 77 -2.17 -11.08 8.21
N ILE A 78 -2.54 -10.69 6.99
CA ILE A 78 -1.81 -11.07 5.77
C ILE A 78 -0.71 -10.09 5.36
N VAL A 79 -0.57 -8.97 6.08
CA VAL A 79 0.49 -7.98 5.86
C VAL A 79 1.75 -8.44 6.59
N ASP A 80 2.83 -8.64 5.88
CA ASP A 80 4.10 -9.10 6.46
C ASP A 80 4.92 -7.94 7.01
N GLU A 81 4.96 -6.82 6.29
CA GLU A 81 5.74 -5.63 6.65
C GLU A 81 4.90 -4.34 6.57
N TYR A 82 5.22 -3.42 7.45
CA TYR A 82 4.60 -2.08 7.55
C TYR A 82 5.67 -1.02 7.36
N HIS A 83 5.52 -0.21 6.33
CA HIS A 83 6.36 0.94 6.06
C HIS A 83 5.60 2.21 6.42
N LEU A 84 5.91 2.80 7.57
CA LEU A 84 5.20 3.97 8.12
C LEU A 84 6.08 5.21 7.96
N TRP A 85 5.60 6.17 7.22
CA TRP A 85 6.27 7.45 6.99
C TRP A 85 5.62 8.53 7.85
N ILE A 86 6.34 8.97 8.86
CA ILE A 86 5.89 9.96 9.82
C ILE A 86 6.39 11.32 9.36
N HIS A 87 5.47 12.18 8.98
CA HIS A 87 5.78 13.55 8.58
C HIS A 87 5.77 14.49 9.78
N PRO A 88 6.64 15.52 9.84
CA PRO A 88 6.72 16.48 10.93
C PRO A 88 5.59 17.53 10.85
N VAL A 89 4.34 17.06 10.85
CA VAL A 89 3.13 17.88 10.69
C VAL A 89 2.04 17.41 11.63
N ILE A 90 1.38 18.34 12.29
CA ILE A 90 0.19 18.08 13.09
C ILE A 90 -1.05 18.47 12.28
N LEU A 91 -1.84 17.49 11.88
CA LEU A 91 -3.02 17.71 11.05
C LEU A 91 -4.29 18.07 11.83
N GLY A 92 -4.33 17.78 13.13
CA GLY A 92 -5.53 17.94 13.97
C GLY A 92 -6.62 16.89 13.71
N SER A 93 -6.84 16.47 12.45
CA SER A 93 -7.77 15.39 12.08
C SER A 93 -7.27 14.68 10.82
N GLY A 94 -7.77 13.46 10.57
CA GLY A 94 -7.36 12.67 9.41
C GLY A 94 -8.06 11.32 9.34
N LYS A 95 -7.76 10.55 8.29
CA LYS A 95 -8.21 9.16 8.18
C LYS A 95 -7.21 8.25 8.89
N PRO A 96 -7.62 7.55 9.94
CA PRO A 96 -6.76 6.59 10.59
C PRO A 96 -6.51 5.39 9.67
N ILE A 97 -5.27 4.90 9.63
CA ILE A 97 -4.91 3.68 8.90
C ILE A 97 -5.21 2.42 9.72
N PHE A 98 -5.13 2.51 11.04
CA PHE A 98 -5.36 1.40 11.96
C PHE A 98 -6.76 1.55 12.60
N ASN A 99 -7.79 1.21 11.83
CA ASN A 99 -9.17 1.23 12.30
C ASN A 99 -9.64 -0.16 12.69
N ASP A 100 -10.60 -0.19 13.63
CA ASP A 100 -11.39 -1.38 13.96
C ASP A 100 -10.57 -2.60 14.41
N LEU A 101 -9.33 -2.40 14.84
CA LEU A 101 -8.49 -3.45 15.40
C LEU A 101 -9.07 -3.90 16.75
N GLN A 102 -9.66 -5.08 16.78
CA GLN A 102 -10.24 -5.69 17.98
C GLN A 102 -9.19 -6.16 18.99
N LYS A 103 -7.95 -6.35 18.54
CA LYS A 103 -6.85 -6.84 19.36
C LYS A 103 -5.58 -6.02 19.11
N ARG A 104 -4.80 -5.82 20.18
CA ARG A 104 -3.46 -5.25 20.06
C ARG A 104 -2.58 -6.14 19.19
N MET A 105 -1.96 -5.56 18.18
CA MET A 105 -0.94 -6.19 17.35
C MET A 105 0.43 -5.68 17.78
N LYS A 106 1.36 -6.58 18.06
CA LYS A 106 2.75 -6.22 18.33
C LYS A 106 3.53 -6.26 17.03
N LEU A 107 4.33 -5.25 16.81
CA LEU A 107 5.23 -5.15 15.66
C LEU A 107 6.68 -5.10 16.15
N LYS A 108 7.57 -5.67 15.36
CA LYS A 108 9.02 -5.62 15.58
C LYS A 108 9.63 -4.57 14.65
N LEU A 109 10.31 -3.58 15.20
CA LEU A 109 11.06 -2.61 14.41
C LEU A 109 12.22 -3.33 13.69
N LYS A 110 12.30 -3.15 12.40
CA LYS A 110 13.35 -3.69 11.51
C LYS A 110 14.39 -2.62 11.21
N ASP A 111 13.92 -1.42 10.88
CA ASP A 111 14.77 -0.30 10.50
C ASP A 111 14.05 1.02 10.71
N SER A 112 14.81 2.11 10.82
CA SER A 112 14.30 3.47 10.95
C SER A 112 15.25 4.44 10.27
N VAL A 113 14.73 5.24 9.33
CA VAL A 113 15.52 6.19 8.54
C VAL A 113 14.94 7.59 8.73
N SER A 114 15.79 8.53 9.10
CA SER A 114 15.44 9.95 9.19
C SER A 114 15.94 10.69 7.95
N PHE A 115 15.11 11.56 7.40
CA PHE A 115 15.42 12.39 6.25
C PHE A 115 15.64 13.84 6.68
N GLU A 116 16.43 14.59 5.92
CA GLU A 116 16.69 16.03 6.18
C GLU A 116 15.40 16.87 6.21
N SER A 117 14.36 16.42 5.50
CA SER A 117 13.02 17.01 5.53
C SER A 117 12.30 16.88 6.88
N GLY A 118 12.86 16.14 7.84
CA GLY A 118 12.24 15.80 9.11
C GLY A 118 11.28 14.60 9.04
N VAL A 119 11.10 14.00 7.88
CA VAL A 119 10.33 12.75 7.73
C VAL A 119 11.12 11.60 8.35
N VAL A 120 10.42 10.71 9.06
CA VAL A 120 10.99 9.45 9.57
C VAL A 120 10.24 8.27 8.95
N ALA A 121 10.97 7.40 8.26
CA ALA A 121 10.44 6.15 7.74
C ALA A 121 10.77 5.00 8.69
N ASN A 122 9.75 4.35 9.23
CA ASN A 122 9.89 3.20 10.10
C ASN A 122 9.41 1.95 9.40
N TYR A 123 10.21 0.89 9.47
CA TYR A 123 9.95 -0.41 8.86
C TYR A 123 9.72 -1.44 9.96
N TYR A 124 8.55 -2.07 9.95
CA TYR A 124 8.18 -3.07 10.94
C TYR A 124 7.79 -4.39 10.26
N SER A 125 8.04 -5.50 10.94
CA SER A 125 7.42 -6.79 10.63
C SER A 125 6.42 -7.18 11.72
N GLN A 126 5.57 -8.13 11.44
CA GLN A 126 4.83 -8.82 12.50
C GLN A 126 5.80 -9.62 13.39
N PHE A 127 5.36 -9.85 14.64
CA PHE A 127 6.08 -10.72 15.59
C PHE A 127 5.89 -12.17 15.23
#